data_e6cac8891dba74ebe47fba2f9407f77b
#
_entry.id   e6cac8891dba74ebe47fba2f9407f77b
#
_cell.length_a   1.000
_cell.length_b   1.000
_cell.length_c   1.000
_cell.angle_alpha   90.00
_cell.angle_beta   90.00
_cell.angle_gamma   90.00
#
_symmetry.space_group_name_H-M   'P 1'
#
loop_
_entity.id
_entity.type
_entity.pdbx_description
1 polymer ?
#
loop_
_entity_poly.entity_id
_entity_poly.type
_entity_poly.pdbx_seq_one_letter_code
_entity_poly.pdbx_strand_id
1 'polypeptide(L)'
;MNIVSTRRMFALRFASVLSALGVTTAISPTRAMASGSPPQENGIRKLNSEGKPGSEKDVIMPVVIHKGLIYVSGQGAHDTRDQKEWTIESHTTNVMDKIKKHVEIGGGTMDTVLQANVFLTKIENWDGMHKVFATYFPHGGPARTTVAVAALPGDSLVEINCIAAVAKK
;
A
#
# COMPACT_ATOMS: atom_id res chain seq x y z
N MET A 1 9.46 28.21 47.23
CA MET A 1 10.90 27.90 47.19
C MET A 1 11.19 27.35 45.81
N ASN A 2 11.79 28.20 44.97
CA ASN A 2 11.96 27.99 43.53
C ASN A 2 13.18 27.09 43.26
N ILE A 3 13.00 26.03 42.51
CA ILE A 3 14.10 25.31 41.87
C ILE A 3 13.83 25.32 40.34
N VAL A 4 14.24 26.42 39.72
CA VAL A 4 14.40 26.52 38.26
C VAL A 4 15.86 26.94 38.04
N SER A 5 16.52 26.32 37.10
CA SER A 5 17.86 26.70 36.61
C SER A 5 19.01 25.76 37.01
N THR A 6 19.24 24.74 36.18
CA THR A 6 20.61 24.27 35.89
C THR A 6 20.63 23.39 34.63
N ARG A 7 20.30 23.94 33.44
CA ARG A 7 20.56 23.28 32.16
C ARG A 7 20.85 24.26 31.00
N ARG A 8 21.68 25.27 31.25
CA ARG A 8 22.17 26.16 30.20
C ARG A 8 23.57 26.67 30.50
N MET A 9 24.57 25.81 30.53
CA MET A 9 25.98 26.27 30.48
C MET A 9 26.94 25.10 30.17
N PHE A 10 26.83 24.43 29.05
CA PHE A 10 27.87 23.54 28.56
C PHE A 10 28.01 23.54 27.02
N ALA A 11 27.83 24.67 26.39
CA ALA A 11 28.03 24.79 24.95
C ALA A 11 28.75 26.10 24.57
N LEU A 12 29.87 26.40 25.16
CA LEU A 12 30.72 27.48 24.67
C LEU A 12 32.11 27.38 25.32
N ARG A 13 32.97 26.49 24.83
CA ARG A 13 34.44 26.54 24.95
C ARG A 13 35.08 25.34 24.25
N PHE A 14 35.11 25.32 22.92
CA PHE A 14 36.12 24.64 22.10
C PHE A 14 36.09 25.21 20.69
N ALA A 15 36.49 26.48 20.58
CA ALA A 15 36.81 27.08 19.30
C ALA A 15 38.02 27.97 19.55
N SER A 16 39.21 27.43 19.46
CA SER A 16 40.47 28.14 19.19
C SER A 16 41.60 27.15 19.39
N VAL A 17 42.15 26.64 18.36
CA VAL A 17 43.53 26.32 18.02
C VAL A 17 43.49 25.25 16.94
N LEU A 18 43.58 25.65 15.69
CA LEU A 18 44.34 25.04 14.59
C LEU A 18 44.20 25.89 13.33
N SER A 19 44.93 27.02 13.34
CA SER A 19 45.26 27.74 12.12
C SER A 19 46.71 27.50 11.83
N ALA A 20 47.02 26.51 11.00
CA ALA A 20 48.25 26.41 10.23
C ALA A 20 48.37 25.02 9.61
N LEU A 21 47.89 24.89 8.37
CA LEU A 21 48.50 24.12 7.29
C LEU A 21 47.43 24.04 6.18
N GLY A 22 47.64 24.85 5.16
CA GLY A 22 46.77 24.93 4.00
C GLY A 22 46.84 23.65 3.17
N VAL A 23 45.80 22.87 3.24
CA VAL A 23 45.38 21.93 2.20
C VAL A 23 43.86 22.01 2.14
N THR A 24 43.33 22.84 1.28
CA THR A 24 41.92 22.87 0.94
C THR A 24 41.62 21.73 -0.02
N THR A 25 41.40 20.54 0.50
CA THR A 25 40.63 19.53 -0.24
C THR A 25 39.16 19.85 -0.03
N ALA A 26 38.55 20.48 -1.02
CA ALA A 26 37.10 20.63 -1.09
C ALA A 26 36.47 19.25 -1.22
N ILE A 27 36.17 18.59 -0.11
CA ILE A 27 35.26 17.46 -0.07
C ILE A 27 33.86 18.07 -0.18
N SER A 28 33.36 18.18 -1.42
CA SER A 28 31.94 18.39 -1.62
C SER A 28 31.21 17.20 -1.02
N PRO A 29 30.29 17.39 -0.04
CA PRO A 29 29.44 16.30 0.38
C PRO A 29 28.54 15.99 -0.80
N THR A 30 28.85 14.90 -1.51
CA THR A 30 27.91 14.30 -2.44
C THR A 30 26.72 13.87 -1.61
N ARG A 31 25.74 14.78 -1.50
CA ARG A 31 24.43 14.47 -0.93
C ARG A 31 23.82 13.42 -1.85
N ALA A 32 23.98 12.15 -1.49
CA ALA A 32 23.20 11.07 -2.09
C ALA A 32 21.74 11.49 -1.99
N MET A 33 21.17 11.85 -3.15
CA MET A 33 19.74 12.06 -3.29
C MET A 33 19.08 10.71 -3.03
N ALA A 34 18.78 10.43 -1.75
CA ALA A 34 17.82 9.42 -1.43
C ALA A 34 16.49 9.90 -2.03
N SER A 35 16.08 9.28 -3.13
CA SER A 35 14.77 9.47 -3.75
C SER A 35 13.69 8.84 -2.85
N GLY A 36 13.58 9.35 -1.63
CA GLY A 36 12.50 9.03 -0.71
C GLY A 36 11.59 10.24 -0.68
N SER A 37 10.32 10.06 -1.02
CA SER A 37 9.29 11.05 -0.74
C SER A 37 9.38 11.48 0.72
N PRO A 38 9.12 12.77 1.04
CA PRO A 38 9.17 13.25 2.42
C PRO A 38 8.30 12.36 3.31
N PRO A 39 8.73 12.08 4.56
CA PRO A 39 7.89 11.35 5.51
C PRO A 39 6.56 12.10 5.61
N GLN A 40 5.44 11.43 5.33
CA GLN A 40 4.14 12.02 5.59
C GLN A 40 4.01 12.14 7.11
N GLU A 41 3.75 13.35 7.63
CA GLU A 41 3.76 13.72 9.06
C GLU A 41 2.88 12.83 9.97
N ASN A 42 1.97 12.05 9.40
CA ASN A 42 1.00 11.19 10.12
C ASN A 42 1.22 9.68 9.90
N GLY A 43 2.36 9.27 9.33
CA GLY A 43 2.70 7.85 9.13
C GLY A 43 1.81 7.12 8.11
N ILE A 44 1.04 7.85 7.28
CA ILE A 44 0.26 7.30 6.17
C ILE A 44 1.13 7.27 4.93
N ARG A 45 1.20 6.11 4.26
CA ARG A 45 1.88 5.95 2.96
C ARG A 45 0.83 5.63 1.90
N LYS A 46 0.86 6.34 0.79
CA LYS A 46 -0.04 6.16 -0.35
C LYS A 46 0.79 5.77 -1.56
N LEU A 47 0.48 4.64 -2.18
CA LEU A 47 1.24 4.08 -3.29
C LEU A 47 0.32 3.85 -4.50
N ASN A 48 0.87 4.09 -5.70
CA ASN A 48 0.22 3.75 -6.96
C ASN A 48 0.41 2.26 -7.32
N SER A 49 -0.11 1.82 -8.47
CA SER A 49 -0.05 0.41 -8.92
C SER A 49 1.34 -0.09 -9.30
N GLU A 50 2.35 0.79 -9.35
CA GLU A 50 3.77 0.46 -9.51
C GLU A 50 4.54 0.47 -8.18
N GLY A 51 3.85 0.71 -7.05
CA GLY A 51 4.49 0.81 -5.74
C GLY A 51 5.23 2.11 -5.49
N LYS A 52 5.08 3.11 -6.37
CA LYS A 52 5.65 4.45 -6.21
C LYS A 52 4.72 5.33 -5.37
N PRO A 53 5.24 6.34 -4.68
CA PRO A 53 4.39 7.33 -4.02
C PRO A 53 3.37 7.93 -4.98
N GLY A 54 2.14 8.02 -4.52
CA GLY A 54 1.09 8.70 -5.27
C GLY A 54 1.31 10.21 -5.31
N SER A 55 0.70 10.88 -6.28
CA SER A 55 0.73 12.32 -6.42
C SER A 55 -0.48 12.97 -5.71
N GLU A 56 -0.39 14.27 -5.43
CA GLU A 56 -1.52 15.04 -4.88
C GLU A 56 -2.72 15.12 -5.83
N LYS A 57 -2.51 14.82 -7.12
CA LYS A 57 -3.57 14.79 -8.14
C LYS A 57 -4.33 13.47 -8.19
N ASP A 58 -3.79 12.42 -7.55
CA ASP A 58 -4.42 11.11 -7.56
C ASP A 58 -5.57 11.08 -6.54
N VAL A 59 -6.80 11.09 -7.03
CA VAL A 59 -8.02 11.08 -6.22
C VAL A 59 -8.23 9.73 -5.53
N ILE A 60 -7.79 8.64 -6.18
CA ILE A 60 -7.90 7.26 -5.67
C ILE A 60 -6.51 6.65 -5.63
N MET A 61 -6.15 6.08 -4.49
CA MET A 61 -4.90 5.34 -4.30
C MET A 61 -5.19 3.85 -4.22
N PRO A 62 -4.56 3.02 -5.07
CA PRO A 62 -4.76 1.57 -4.99
C PRO A 62 -4.28 0.98 -3.67
N VAL A 63 -3.24 1.56 -3.05
CA VAL A 63 -2.67 1.07 -1.79
C VAL A 63 -2.45 2.21 -0.81
N VAL A 64 -3.01 2.08 0.38
CA VAL A 64 -2.76 2.98 1.52
C VAL A 64 -2.26 2.13 2.69
N ILE A 65 -1.15 2.56 3.31
CA ILE A 65 -0.54 1.85 4.44
C ILE A 65 -0.55 2.77 5.66
N HIS A 66 -1.06 2.28 6.78
CA HIS A 66 -1.05 2.99 8.05
C HIS A 66 -0.97 2.01 9.22
N LYS A 67 -0.06 2.27 10.17
CA LYS A 67 0.10 1.47 11.41
C LYS A 67 0.16 -0.04 11.17
N GLY A 68 0.88 -0.48 10.13
CA GLY A 68 1.04 -1.90 9.82
C GLY A 68 -0.14 -2.54 9.10
N LEU A 69 -1.17 -1.78 8.74
CA LEU A 69 -2.28 -2.23 7.92
C LEU A 69 -2.14 -1.70 6.49
N ILE A 70 -2.53 -2.52 5.54
CA ILE A 70 -2.57 -2.26 4.10
C ILE A 70 -4.03 -2.22 3.68
N TYR A 71 -4.48 -1.09 3.18
CA TYR A 71 -5.81 -0.90 2.61
C TYR A 71 -5.68 -0.94 1.10
N VAL A 72 -6.30 -1.92 0.46
CA VAL A 72 -6.36 -2.04 -1.01
C VAL A 72 -7.73 -1.56 -1.47
N SER A 73 -7.75 -0.61 -2.40
CA SER A 73 -8.98 -0.08 -3.00
C SER A 73 -9.74 -1.13 -3.80
N GLY A 74 -11.00 -0.88 -4.15
CA GLY A 74 -11.79 -1.73 -5.01
C GLY A 74 -11.06 -2.02 -6.34
N GLN A 75 -10.96 -3.29 -6.69
CA GLN A 75 -10.39 -3.78 -7.93
C GLN A 75 -11.48 -4.45 -8.75
N GLY A 76 -11.71 -3.96 -9.95
CA GLY A 76 -12.63 -4.53 -10.94
C GLY A 76 -11.88 -5.04 -12.16
N ALA A 77 -12.58 -5.76 -13.03
CA ALA A 77 -12.04 -6.36 -14.26
C ALA A 77 -12.31 -5.51 -15.52
N HIS A 78 -12.28 -4.16 -15.40
CA HIS A 78 -12.66 -3.25 -16.51
C HIS A 78 -11.69 -3.26 -17.70
N ASP A 79 -10.46 -3.71 -17.49
CA ASP A 79 -9.40 -3.81 -18.50
C ASP A 79 -9.44 -5.12 -19.29
N THR A 80 -10.47 -5.95 -19.05
CA THR A 80 -10.62 -7.26 -19.71
C THR A 80 -11.69 -7.27 -20.82
N ARG A 81 -12.22 -6.11 -21.22
CA ARG A 81 -13.30 -5.99 -22.21
C ARG A 81 -13.03 -6.69 -23.55
N ASP A 82 -11.76 -6.74 -23.96
CA ASP A 82 -11.35 -7.37 -25.21
C ASP A 82 -11.01 -8.87 -25.07
N GLN A 83 -11.17 -9.43 -23.86
CA GLN A 83 -10.90 -10.85 -23.63
C GLN A 83 -12.09 -11.71 -24.10
N LYS A 84 -11.77 -12.84 -24.75
CA LYS A 84 -12.77 -13.75 -25.33
C LYS A 84 -13.70 -14.40 -24.30
N GLU A 85 -13.28 -14.45 -23.04
CA GLU A 85 -14.02 -15.09 -21.96
C GLU A 85 -14.50 -14.06 -20.94
N TRP A 86 -15.72 -13.60 -21.13
CA TRP A 86 -16.39 -12.69 -20.20
C TRP A 86 -17.19 -13.50 -19.17
N THR A 87 -16.48 -14.25 -18.31
CA THR A 87 -17.06 -15.11 -17.27
C THR A 87 -16.73 -14.58 -15.87
N ILE A 88 -17.51 -15.02 -14.89
CA ILE A 88 -17.23 -14.66 -13.50
C ILE A 88 -15.87 -15.19 -13.04
N GLU A 89 -15.46 -16.36 -13.51
CA GLU A 89 -14.19 -16.97 -13.19
C GLU A 89 -13.02 -16.14 -13.75
N SER A 90 -13.10 -15.71 -15.01
CA SER A 90 -12.06 -14.87 -15.62
C SER A 90 -11.96 -13.51 -14.97
N HIS A 91 -13.10 -12.87 -14.65
CA HIS A 91 -13.12 -11.60 -13.92
C HIS A 91 -12.55 -11.74 -12.50
N THR A 92 -12.92 -12.82 -11.79
CA THR A 92 -12.42 -13.05 -10.43
C THR A 92 -10.91 -13.29 -10.44
N THR A 93 -10.39 -14.05 -11.41
CA THR A 93 -8.93 -14.26 -11.56
C THR A 93 -8.21 -12.93 -11.75
N ASN A 94 -8.66 -12.11 -12.71
CA ASN A 94 -8.06 -10.80 -12.98
C ASN A 94 -8.09 -9.90 -11.73
N VAL A 95 -9.21 -9.84 -11.02
CA VAL A 95 -9.37 -9.04 -9.80
C VAL A 95 -8.47 -9.54 -8.69
N MET A 96 -8.39 -10.85 -8.47
CA MET A 96 -7.55 -11.44 -7.41
C MET A 96 -6.06 -11.28 -7.69
N ASP A 97 -5.62 -11.32 -8.94
CA ASP A 97 -4.24 -11.01 -9.32
C ASP A 97 -3.87 -9.56 -9.01
N LYS A 98 -4.80 -8.61 -9.24
CA LYS A 98 -4.63 -7.21 -8.85
C LYS A 98 -4.57 -7.05 -7.33
N ILE A 99 -5.46 -7.70 -6.60
CA ILE A 99 -5.45 -7.70 -5.12
C ILE A 99 -4.11 -8.21 -4.61
N LYS A 100 -3.66 -9.38 -5.09
CA LYS A 100 -2.36 -9.96 -4.73
C LYS A 100 -1.21 -8.98 -4.97
N LYS A 101 -1.13 -8.42 -6.17
CA LYS A 101 -0.11 -7.41 -6.53
C LYS A 101 -0.11 -6.23 -5.56
N HIS A 102 -1.28 -5.68 -5.24
CA HIS A 102 -1.39 -4.50 -4.37
C HIS A 102 -1.07 -4.82 -2.89
N VAL A 103 -1.43 -6.01 -2.41
CA VAL A 103 -1.02 -6.49 -1.08
C VAL A 103 0.49 -6.62 -1.00
N GLU A 104 1.14 -7.21 -2.02
CA GLU A 104 2.60 -7.35 -2.11
C GLU A 104 3.31 -5.99 -2.20
N ILE A 105 2.78 -5.03 -2.97
CA ILE A 105 3.25 -3.63 -3.01
C ILE A 105 3.20 -3.00 -1.62
N GLY A 106 2.18 -3.32 -0.83
CA GLY A 106 2.03 -2.85 0.55
C GLY A 106 3.01 -3.50 1.54
N GLY A 107 3.67 -4.59 1.15
CA GLY A 107 4.56 -5.39 1.99
C GLY A 107 3.86 -6.52 2.74
N GLY A 108 2.68 -6.95 2.29
CA GLY A 108 1.95 -8.11 2.78
C GLY A 108 2.09 -9.34 1.87
N THR A 109 1.35 -10.37 2.18
CA THR A 109 1.15 -11.58 1.35
C THR A 109 -0.33 -11.96 1.39
N MET A 110 -0.78 -12.90 0.55
CA MET A 110 -2.17 -13.36 0.59
C MET A 110 -2.53 -13.96 1.97
N ASP A 111 -1.60 -14.62 2.65
CA ASP A 111 -1.79 -15.14 4.01
C ASP A 111 -1.95 -14.04 5.07
N THR A 112 -1.56 -12.79 4.77
CA THR A 112 -1.74 -11.65 5.67
C THR A 112 -3.02 -10.86 5.42
N VAL A 113 -3.87 -11.27 4.47
CA VAL A 113 -5.18 -10.64 4.24
C VAL A 113 -6.10 -10.95 5.41
N LEU A 114 -6.61 -9.90 6.04
CA LEU A 114 -7.45 -9.98 7.23
C LEU A 114 -8.94 -9.98 6.86
N GLN A 115 -9.30 -9.14 5.91
CA GLN A 115 -10.68 -8.95 5.47
C GLN A 115 -10.74 -8.71 3.97
N ALA A 116 -11.74 -9.30 3.31
CA ALA A 116 -12.10 -9.02 1.93
C ALA A 116 -13.61 -8.72 1.83
N ASN A 117 -13.96 -7.69 1.06
CA ASN A 117 -15.34 -7.42 0.67
C ASN A 117 -15.46 -7.68 -0.82
N VAL A 118 -16.45 -8.51 -1.17
CA VAL A 118 -16.74 -8.95 -2.54
C VAL A 118 -18.10 -8.41 -2.96
N PHE A 119 -18.11 -7.67 -4.03
CA PHE A 119 -19.32 -7.10 -4.65
C PHE A 119 -19.55 -7.80 -5.99
N LEU A 120 -20.71 -8.38 -6.16
CA LEU A 120 -21.13 -9.08 -7.39
C LEU A 120 -22.25 -8.31 -8.10
N THR A 121 -22.28 -8.32 -9.42
CA THR A 121 -23.42 -7.77 -10.15
C THR A 121 -24.65 -8.69 -10.08
N LYS A 122 -24.45 -9.99 -9.81
CA LYS A 122 -25.50 -11.00 -9.62
C LYS A 122 -25.08 -11.99 -8.57
N ILE A 123 -25.98 -12.34 -7.65
CA ILE A 123 -25.65 -13.29 -6.57
C ILE A 123 -25.45 -14.72 -7.10
N GLU A 124 -26.03 -15.05 -8.24
CA GLU A 124 -25.86 -16.33 -8.94
C GLU A 124 -24.41 -16.60 -9.37
N ASN A 125 -23.59 -15.54 -9.44
CA ASN A 125 -22.16 -15.62 -9.73
C ASN A 125 -21.32 -16.07 -8.51
N TRP A 126 -21.95 -16.31 -7.34
CA TRP A 126 -21.24 -16.62 -6.11
C TRP A 126 -20.38 -17.87 -6.21
N ASP A 127 -20.89 -18.97 -6.77
CA ASP A 127 -20.17 -20.25 -6.86
C ASP A 127 -18.92 -20.13 -7.75
N GLY A 128 -19.05 -19.56 -8.94
CA GLY A 128 -17.92 -19.34 -9.86
C GLY A 128 -16.86 -18.42 -9.26
N MET A 129 -17.27 -17.31 -8.65
CA MET A 129 -16.38 -16.42 -7.91
C MET A 129 -15.70 -17.15 -6.76
N HIS A 130 -16.45 -17.87 -5.92
CA HIS A 130 -15.91 -18.56 -4.75
C HIS A 130 -14.88 -19.61 -5.11
N LYS A 131 -15.11 -20.39 -6.16
CA LYS A 131 -14.17 -21.39 -6.67
C LYS A 131 -12.81 -20.79 -6.99
N VAL A 132 -12.77 -19.64 -7.69
CA VAL A 132 -11.53 -18.94 -8.02
C VAL A 132 -10.93 -18.28 -6.78
N PHE A 133 -11.73 -17.56 -6.00
CA PHE A 133 -11.26 -16.90 -4.77
C PHE A 133 -10.51 -17.87 -3.85
N ALA A 134 -11.06 -19.08 -3.65
CA ALA A 134 -10.47 -20.08 -2.76
C ALA A 134 -9.05 -20.50 -3.17
N THR A 135 -8.71 -20.47 -4.45
CA THR A 135 -7.36 -20.84 -4.93
C THR A 135 -6.26 -19.90 -4.46
N TYR A 136 -6.62 -18.67 -4.09
CA TYR A 136 -5.66 -17.67 -3.58
C TYR A 136 -5.38 -17.81 -2.08
N PHE A 137 -6.11 -18.67 -1.37
CA PHE A 137 -6.02 -18.85 0.08
C PHE A 137 -5.91 -20.33 0.48
N PRO A 138 -4.84 -21.04 0.07
CA PRO A 138 -4.67 -22.46 0.32
C PRO A 138 -4.51 -22.82 1.82
N HIS A 139 -4.14 -21.85 2.66
CA HIS A 139 -3.90 -22.05 4.08
C HIS A 139 -5.03 -21.49 4.98
N GLY A 140 -6.16 -21.12 4.38
CA GLY A 140 -7.31 -20.52 5.07
C GLY A 140 -7.57 -19.07 4.61
N GLY A 141 -8.84 -18.75 4.41
CA GLY A 141 -9.26 -17.44 3.86
C GLY A 141 -9.41 -16.36 4.92
N PRO A 142 -9.49 -15.09 4.49
CA PRO A 142 -9.79 -13.94 5.35
C PRO A 142 -11.25 -13.94 5.81
N ALA A 143 -11.57 -13.08 6.79
CA ALA A 143 -12.96 -12.70 7.02
C ALA A 143 -13.53 -12.10 5.73
N ARG A 144 -14.64 -12.66 5.20
CA ARG A 144 -15.22 -12.24 3.93
C ARG A 144 -16.68 -11.86 4.04
N THR A 145 -17.04 -10.73 3.45
CA THR A 145 -18.42 -10.35 3.16
C THR A 145 -18.63 -10.40 1.66
N THR A 146 -19.73 -11.02 1.21
CA THR A 146 -20.11 -11.06 -0.20
C THR A 146 -21.54 -10.61 -0.36
N VAL A 147 -21.78 -9.63 -1.23
CA VAL A 147 -23.10 -9.07 -1.53
C VAL A 147 -23.27 -8.86 -3.04
N ALA A 148 -24.51 -8.88 -3.51
CA ALA A 148 -24.85 -8.38 -4.83
C ALA A 148 -25.16 -6.88 -4.76
N VAL A 149 -24.74 -6.14 -5.78
CA VAL A 149 -24.94 -4.69 -5.94
C VAL A 149 -25.67 -4.39 -7.23
N ALA A 150 -26.26 -3.20 -7.34
CA ALA A 150 -27.04 -2.80 -8.51
C ALA A 150 -26.19 -2.71 -9.79
N ALA A 151 -24.94 -2.25 -9.69
CA ALA A 151 -23.99 -2.16 -10.80
C ALA A 151 -22.56 -2.00 -10.25
N LEU A 152 -21.58 -2.32 -11.11
CA LEU A 152 -20.16 -2.06 -10.90
C LEU A 152 -19.61 -1.22 -12.05
N PRO A 153 -18.60 -0.35 -11.79
CA PRO A 153 -17.97 0.43 -12.84
C PRO A 153 -17.35 -0.46 -13.92
N GLY A 154 -17.37 0.01 -15.19
CA GLY A 154 -16.65 -0.63 -16.30
C GLY A 154 -17.11 -2.03 -16.66
N ASP A 155 -18.38 -2.35 -16.41
CA ASP A 155 -19.00 -3.65 -16.72
C ASP A 155 -18.35 -4.86 -16.04
N SER A 156 -17.58 -4.63 -14.96
CA SER A 156 -17.02 -5.72 -14.16
C SER A 156 -18.14 -6.56 -13.54
N LEU A 157 -17.98 -7.88 -13.54
CA LEU A 157 -18.93 -8.80 -12.88
C LEU A 157 -18.68 -8.91 -11.38
N VAL A 158 -17.49 -8.56 -10.94
CA VAL A 158 -17.05 -8.61 -9.55
C VAL A 158 -16.09 -7.46 -9.25
N GLU A 159 -16.19 -6.90 -8.04
CA GLU A 159 -15.21 -5.98 -7.47
C GLU A 159 -14.82 -6.48 -6.09
N ILE A 160 -13.54 -6.37 -5.74
CA ILE A 160 -13.02 -6.80 -4.43
C ILE A 160 -12.11 -5.72 -3.88
N ASN A 161 -12.28 -5.39 -2.61
CA ASN A 161 -11.31 -4.66 -1.81
C ASN A 161 -10.85 -5.51 -0.63
N CYS A 162 -9.71 -5.16 -0.02
CA CYS A 162 -9.26 -5.89 1.15
C CYS A 162 -8.46 -5.02 2.13
N ILE A 163 -8.33 -5.53 3.35
CA ILE A 163 -7.41 -5.07 4.37
C ILE A 163 -6.45 -6.22 4.66
N ALA A 164 -5.15 -5.94 4.62
CA ALA A 164 -4.10 -6.90 4.96
C ALA A 164 -3.16 -6.33 6.03
N ALA A 165 -2.38 -7.18 6.67
CA ALA A 165 -1.28 -6.75 7.53
C ALA A 165 0.04 -6.72 6.73
N VAL A 166 0.93 -5.79 7.08
CA VAL A 166 2.32 -5.83 6.62
C VAL A 166 2.97 -7.08 7.21
N ALA A 167 3.63 -7.88 6.36
CA ALA A 167 4.32 -9.09 6.81
C ALA A 167 5.48 -8.72 7.76
N LYS A 168 5.63 -9.46 8.85
CA LYS A 168 6.81 -9.32 9.71
C LYS A 168 8.02 -9.89 8.96
N LYS A 169 9.10 -9.10 8.93
CA LYS A 169 10.41 -9.55 8.46
C LYS A 169 11.02 -10.51 9.45
#